data_a7d050d928968e6d5bc172eafc179ecc
#
_entry.id   a7d050d928968e6d5bc172eafc179ecc
#
_cell.length_a   1.000
_cell.length_b   1.000
_cell.length_c   1.000
_cell.angle_alpha   90.00
_cell.angle_beta   90.00
_cell.angle_gamma   90.00
#
_symmetry.space_group_name_H-M   'P 1'
#
loop_
_entity.id
_entity.type
_entity.pdbx_description
1 polymer ?
#
loop_
_entity_poly.entity_id
_entity_poly.type
_entity_poly.pdbx_seq_one_letter_code
_entity_poly.pdbx_strand_id
1 'polypeptide(L)'
;MRELTPRQRQVLFLIQRVMANSGMPPTRAEIARELGFRSINAAEDHLRALERKGAIELLSGTSRGIRLKDSLRDQLGLPLIGRVAAGAPILAEEHIEARYQIDTEIFEQSPHFLLRVHGMSMRDAGILDGDLVAVHRSTDVRNRQIIVARLEDEVTVKRYRQEGHKVWLMPENVEFDPIEVDLRERELTIEGVVVGVLRDRVSSQ
;
A
#
# COMPACT_ATOMS: atom_id res chain seq x y z
N MET A 1 -16.69 11.45 13.88
CA MET A 1 -16.82 11.99 12.50
C MET A 1 -18.29 12.01 12.11
N ARG A 2 -18.79 13.03 11.40
CA ARG A 2 -20.18 13.03 10.91
C ARG A 2 -20.33 11.97 9.81
N GLU A 3 -21.41 11.20 9.85
CA GLU A 3 -21.67 10.10 8.92
C GLU A 3 -21.63 10.55 7.45
N LEU A 4 -20.91 9.78 6.61
CA LEU A 4 -20.83 10.07 5.17
C LEU A 4 -22.08 9.54 4.45
N THR A 5 -22.62 10.33 3.52
CA THR A 5 -23.70 9.85 2.64
C THR A 5 -23.17 8.77 1.68
N PRO A 6 -24.06 7.93 1.11
CA PRO A 6 -23.63 6.91 0.13
C PRO A 6 -22.81 7.51 -1.02
N ARG A 7 -23.21 8.70 -1.52
CA ARG A 7 -22.51 9.37 -2.62
C ARG A 7 -21.15 9.92 -2.19
N GLN A 8 -21.02 10.43 -0.96
CA GLN A 8 -19.73 10.85 -0.42
C GLN A 8 -18.78 9.68 -0.22
N ARG A 9 -19.30 8.52 0.20
CA ARG A 9 -18.49 7.27 0.26
C ARG A 9 -17.97 6.87 -1.10
N GLN A 10 -18.78 6.95 -2.16
CA GLN A 10 -18.34 6.65 -3.54
C GLN A 10 -17.22 7.59 -4.00
N VAL A 11 -17.34 8.91 -3.74
CA VAL A 11 -16.29 9.90 -4.08
C VAL A 11 -15.01 9.58 -3.33
N LEU A 12 -15.09 9.31 -2.05
CA LEU A 12 -13.95 9.00 -1.21
C LEU A 12 -13.25 7.72 -1.66
N PHE A 13 -14.04 6.67 -1.92
CA PHE A 13 -13.54 5.41 -2.45
C PHE A 13 -12.80 5.57 -3.80
N LEU A 14 -13.35 6.37 -4.71
CA LEU A 14 -12.68 6.68 -5.98
C LEU A 14 -11.34 7.38 -5.76
N ILE A 15 -11.28 8.37 -4.85
CA ILE A 15 -10.04 9.07 -4.52
C ILE A 15 -8.99 8.07 -3.99
N GLN A 16 -9.36 7.20 -3.07
CA GLN A 16 -8.49 6.18 -2.50
C GLN A 16 -7.96 5.22 -3.58
N ARG A 17 -8.85 4.70 -4.44
CA ARG A 17 -8.50 3.80 -5.54
C ARG A 17 -7.51 4.44 -6.51
N VAL A 18 -7.77 5.68 -6.93
CA VAL A 18 -6.87 6.38 -7.87
C VAL A 18 -5.52 6.66 -7.22
N MET A 19 -5.49 7.10 -5.95
CA MET A 19 -4.24 7.33 -5.22
C MET A 19 -3.45 6.03 -5.01
N ALA A 20 -4.13 4.92 -4.74
CA ALA A 20 -3.49 3.62 -4.63
C ALA A 20 -2.81 3.18 -5.93
N ASN A 21 -3.48 3.40 -7.08
CA ASN A 21 -3.01 2.95 -8.38
C ASN A 21 -1.94 3.86 -9.00
N SER A 22 -2.10 5.19 -8.87
CA SER A 22 -1.24 6.17 -9.55
C SER A 22 -0.27 6.93 -8.63
N GLY A 23 -0.38 6.74 -7.31
CA GLY A 23 0.35 7.54 -6.33
C GLY A 23 -0.12 8.99 -6.20
N MET A 24 -1.04 9.45 -7.05
CA MET A 24 -1.54 10.82 -7.09
C MET A 24 -3.06 10.87 -6.95
N PRO A 25 -3.62 11.91 -6.29
CA PRO A 25 -5.06 12.07 -6.20
C PRO A 25 -5.67 12.41 -7.57
N PRO A 26 -6.95 12.02 -7.80
CA PRO A 26 -7.66 12.40 -9.01
C PRO A 26 -7.93 13.91 -9.05
N THR A 27 -8.06 14.43 -10.26
CA THR A 27 -8.57 15.77 -10.47
C THR A 27 -10.11 15.80 -10.31
N ARG A 28 -10.67 16.98 -10.12
CA ARG A 28 -12.13 17.18 -10.06
C ARG A 28 -12.84 16.71 -11.33
N ALA A 29 -12.20 16.92 -12.50
CA ALA A 29 -12.72 16.46 -13.78
C ALA A 29 -12.72 14.93 -13.91
N GLU A 30 -11.67 14.27 -13.43
CA GLU A 30 -11.61 12.79 -13.37
C GLU A 30 -12.70 12.23 -12.47
N ILE A 31 -12.91 12.82 -11.28
CA ILE A 31 -13.98 12.43 -10.35
C ILE A 31 -15.35 12.60 -11.01
N ALA A 32 -15.60 13.74 -11.66
CA ALA A 32 -16.86 14.01 -12.32
C ALA A 32 -17.16 12.99 -13.42
N ARG A 33 -16.17 12.68 -14.24
CA ARG A 33 -16.28 11.70 -15.33
C ARG A 33 -16.54 10.27 -14.80
N GLU A 34 -15.72 9.82 -13.87
CA GLU A 34 -15.79 8.44 -13.34
C GLU A 34 -17.10 8.16 -12.61
N LEU A 35 -17.63 9.13 -11.89
CA LEU A 35 -18.86 8.99 -11.12
C LEU A 35 -20.11 9.50 -11.85
N GLY A 36 -19.98 9.96 -13.11
CA GLY A 36 -21.12 10.41 -13.90
C GLY A 36 -21.79 11.67 -13.34
N PHE A 37 -21.02 12.61 -12.77
CA PHE A 37 -21.55 13.88 -12.34
C PHE A 37 -21.87 14.79 -13.55
N ARG A 38 -22.94 15.58 -13.43
CA ARG A 38 -23.37 16.50 -14.49
C ARG A 38 -22.41 17.68 -14.74
N SER A 39 -21.55 17.98 -13.76
CA SER A 39 -20.56 19.05 -13.85
C SER A 39 -19.39 18.82 -12.90
N ILE A 40 -18.26 19.49 -13.15
CA ILE A 40 -17.10 19.53 -12.25
C ILE A 40 -17.47 20.16 -10.90
N ASN A 41 -18.39 21.14 -10.88
CA ASN A 41 -18.85 21.78 -9.66
C ASN A 41 -19.58 20.81 -8.73
N ALA A 42 -20.32 19.84 -9.28
CA ALA A 42 -20.94 18.79 -8.46
C ALA A 42 -19.91 17.91 -7.75
N ALA A 43 -18.78 17.61 -8.40
CA ALA A 43 -17.67 16.92 -7.75
C ALA A 43 -17.03 17.79 -6.65
N GLU A 44 -16.83 19.08 -6.91
CA GLU A 44 -16.30 20.05 -5.93
C GLU A 44 -17.19 20.14 -4.69
N ASP A 45 -18.51 20.17 -4.83
CA ASP A 45 -19.45 20.22 -3.70
C ASP A 45 -19.31 19.00 -2.79
N HIS A 46 -19.13 17.81 -3.38
CA HIS A 46 -18.88 16.58 -2.62
C HIS A 46 -17.50 16.61 -1.93
N LEU A 47 -16.47 17.12 -2.60
CA LEU A 47 -15.13 17.27 -2.02
C LEU A 47 -15.15 18.22 -0.82
N ARG A 48 -15.80 19.40 -0.95
CA ARG A 48 -15.96 20.33 0.16
C ARG A 48 -16.78 19.75 1.32
N ALA A 49 -17.78 18.92 1.01
CA ALA A 49 -18.52 18.22 2.06
C ALA A 49 -17.66 17.16 2.78
N LEU A 50 -16.79 16.44 2.07
CA LEU A 50 -15.82 15.52 2.65
C LEU A 50 -14.79 16.25 3.52
N GLU A 51 -14.30 17.41 3.07
CA GLU A 51 -13.39 18.26 3.85
C GLU A 51 -14.04 18.76 5.14
N ARG A 52 -15.27 19.33 5.08
CA ARG A 52 -16.02 19.74 6.29
C ARG A 52 -16.29 18.60 7.27
N LYS A 53 -16.38 17.37 6.77
CA LYS A 53 -16.54 16.17 7.59
C LYS A 53 -15.21 15.61 8.10
N GLY A 54 -14.10 16.20 7.71
CA GLY A 54 -12.76 15.82 8.13
C GLY A 54 -12.21 14.57 7.45
N ALA A 55 -12.79 14.17 6.31
CA ALA A 55 -12.33 13.00 5.56
C ALA A 55 -11.12 13.29 4.67
N ILE A 56 -11.07 14.49 4.10
CA ILE A 56 -9.99 14.95 3.24
C ILE A 56 -9.55 16.37 3.61
N GLU A 57 -8.43 16.79 3.08
CA GLU A 57 -7.96 18.17 3.05
C GLU A 57 -7.82 18.61 1.59
N LEU A 58 -8.33 19.80 1.26
CA LEU A 58 -8.21 20.38 -0.07
C LEU A 58 -7.08 21.42 -0.09
N LEU A 59 -6.05 21.15 -0.88
CA LEU A 59 -4.94 22.07 -1.08
C LEU A 59 -5.30 23.05 -2.22
N SER A 60 -5.20 24.34 -1.94
CA SER A 60 -5.43 25.39 -2.93
C SER A 60 -4.30 25.48 -3.95
N GLY A 61 -4.60 25.96 -5.16
CA GLY A 61 -3.59 26.23 -6.18
C GLY A 61 -3.09 25.01 -6.97
N THR A 62 -3.66 23.81 -6.76
CA THR A 62 -3.29 22.62 -7.53
C THR A 62 -4.52 21.82 -7.97
N SER A 63 -4.47 21.33 -9.22
CA SER A 63 -5.54 20.51 -9.80
C SER A 63 -5.73 19.17 -9.13
N ARG A 64 -4.66 18.63 -8.50
CA ARG A 64 -4.62 17.37 -7.75
C ARG A 64 -4.51 17.57 -6.24
N GLY A 65 -4.99 18.70 -5.73
CA GLY A 65 -4.88 19.12 -4.35
C GLY A 65 -5.86 18.42 -3.40
N ILE A 66 -5.87 17.11 -3.37
CA ILE A 66 -6.67 16.32 -2.43
C ILE A 66 -5.72 15.50 -1.58
N ARG A 67 -5.79 15.66 -0.26
CA ARG A 67 -5.07 14.84 0.72
C ARG A 67 -6.07 14.09 1.57
N LEU A 68 -5.92 12.79 1.71
CA LEU A 68 -6.68 12.01 2.69
C LEU A 68 -6.16 12.34 4.09
N LYS A 69 -7.07 12.60 5.04
CA LYS A 69 -6.65 12.74 6.44
C LYS A 69 -6.32 11.37 7.02
N ASP A 70 -5.26 11.32 7.85
CA ASP A 70 -4.76 10.08 8.46
C ASP A 70 -5.84 9.39 9.30
N SER A 71 -6.69 10.16 10.00
CA SER A 71 -7.85 9.63 10.73
C SER A 71 -8.83 8.79 9.91
N LEU A 72 -8.83 8.92 8.59
CA LEU A 72 -9.70 8.11 7.73
C LEU A 72 -9.01 6.83 7.27
N ARG A 73 -7.68 6.86 7.06
CA ARG A 73 -6.87 5.66 6.88
C ARG A 73 -7.02 4.74 8.09
N ASP A 74 -6.95 5.31 9.29
CA ASP A 74 -7.11 4.59 10.56
C ASP A 74 -8.52 3.97 10.70
N GLN A 75 -9.57 4.65 10.21
CA GLN A 75 -10.95 4.12 10.29
C GLN A 75 -11.26 3.02 9.28
N LEU A 76 -10.60 3.01 8.13
CA LEU A 76 -10.75 1.94 7.14
C LEU A 76 -9.91 0.71 7.48
N GLY A 77 -8.97 0.85 8.41
CA GLY A 77 -7.99 -0.16 8.76
C GLY A 77 -6.95 -0.39 7.65
N LEU A 78 -5.87 -1.06 8.01
CA LEU A 78 -4.85 -1.49 7.06
C LEU A 78 -5.40 -2.62 6.18
N PRO A 79 -5.38 -2.49 4.85
CA PRO A 79 -5.76 -3.58 3.98
C PRO A 79 -4.74 -4.72 4.09
N LEU A 80 -5.23 -5.94 4.27
CA LEU A 80 -4.44 -7.14 4.10
C LEU A 80 -4.47 -7.53 2.63
N ILE A 81 -3.30 -7.58 2.03
CA ILE A 81 -3.09 -8.02 0.66
C ILE A 81 -2.83 -9.53 0.67
N GLY A 82 -3.64 -10.24 -0.09
CA GLY A 82 -3.48 -11.67 -0.33
C GLY A 82 -2.68 -11.96 -1.60
N ARG A 83 -3.23 -12.80 -2.47
CA ARG A 83 -2.59 -13.11 -3.75
C ARG A 83 -2.69 -11.91 -4.70
N VAL A 84 -1.55 -11.52 -5.25
CA VAL A 84 -1.46 -10.43 -6.23
C VAL A 84 -1.52 -11.04 -7.64
N ALA A 85 -2.46 -10.56 -8.46
CA ALA A 85 -2.52 -10.97 -9.86
C ALA A 85 -1.43 -10.27 -10.68
N ALA A 86 -0.95 -10.95 -11.73
CA ALA A 86 0.03 -10.45 -12.67
C ALA A 86 -0.39 -9.10 -13.27
N GLY A 87 0.53 -8.14 -13.31
CA GLY A 87 0.34 -6.83 -13.93
C GLY A 87 -0.58 -5.86 -13.19
N ALA A 88 -1.28 -6.29 -12.12
CA ALA A 88 -2.13 -5.41 -11.34
C ALA A 88 -1.36 -4.72 -10.20
N PRO A 89 -1.74 -3.47 -9.82
CA PRO A 89 -1.17 -2.81 -8.65
C PRO A 89 -1.42 -3.61 -7.38
N ILE A 90 -0.44 -3.66 -6.46
CA ILE A 90 -0.56 -4.46 -5.23
C ILE A 90 -1.78 -4.08 -4.37
N LEU A 91 -2.19 -2.82 -4.38
CA LEU A 91 -3.35 -2.32 -3.64
C LEU A 91 -4.66 -2.30 -4.45
N ALA A 92 -4.75 -3.07 -5.54
CA ALA A 92 -6.01 -3.25 -6.22
C ALA A 92 -7.05 -3.91 -5.27
N GLU A 93 -8.31 -3.48 -5.35
CA GLU A 93 -9.38 -3.99 -4.46
C GLU A 93 -9.54 -5.51 -4.51
N GLU A 94 -9.30 -6.10 -5.66
CA GLU A 94 -9.33 -7.55 -5.89
C GLU A 94 -8.27 -8.33 -5.11
N HIS A 95 -7.22 -7.65 -4.63
CA HIS A 95 -6.16 -8.25 -3.83
C HIS A 95 -6.39 -8.10 -2.31
N ILE A 96 -7.41 -7.32 -1.90
CA ILE A 96 -7.69 -7.08 -0.50
C ILE A 96 -8.54 -8.21 0.07
N GLU A 97 -7.94 -9.05 0.93
CA GLU A 97 -8.63 -10.14 1.63
C GLU A 97 -9.44 -9.64 2.83
N ALA A 98 -8.90 -8.67 3.55
CA ALA A 98 -9.47 -8.15 4.79
C ALA A 98 -8.95 -6.73 5.09
N ARG A 99 -9.54 -6.09 6.11
CA ARG A 99 -9.00 -4.84 6.68
C ARG A 99 -8.89 -4.98 8.20
N TYR A 100 -7.74 -4.61 8.74
CA TYR A 100 -7.45 -4.71 10.16
C TYR A 100 -7.35 -3.33 10.79
N GLN A 101 -8.08 -3.14 11.88
CA GLN A 101 -7.96 -1.94 12.73
C GLN A 101 -6.74 -2.13 13.63
N ILE A 102 -5.65 -1.47 13.29
CA ILE A 102 -4.39 -1.50 14.02
C ILE A 102 -3.98 -0.07 14.27
N ASP A 103 -3.56 0.21 15.50
CA ASP A 103 -2.96 1.49 15.82
C ASP A 103 -1.61 1.62 15.09
N THR A 104 -1.56 2.52 14.13
CA THR A 104 -0.37 2.71 13.31
C THR A 104 0.74 3.47 14.02
N GLU A 105 0.47 4.09 15.17
CA GLU A 105 1.47 4.78 16.00
C GLU A 105 2.47 3.83 16.67
N ILE A 106 2.16 2.52 16.72
CA ILE A 106 3.11 1.50 17.22
C ILE A 106 4.30 1.26 16.28
N PHE A 107 4.24 1.73 15.03
CA PHE A 107 5.31 1.59 14.05
C PHE A 107 6.09 2.89 13.93
N GLU A 108 7.42 2.80 13.74
CA GLU A 108 8.27 3.99 13.49
C GLU A 108 7.85 4.75 12.21
N GLN A 109 7.38 4.01 11.21
CA GLN A 109 6.79 4.57 9.99
C GLN A 109 5.42 3.96 9.80
N SER A 110 4.41 4.81 9.60
CA SER A 110 3.03 4.36 9.40
C SER A 110 2.92 3.42 8.20
N PRO A 111 2.46 2.18 8.38
CA PRO A 111 2.24 1.24 7.28
C PRO A 111 1.06 1.69 6.41
N HIS A 112 1.06 1.25 5.16
CA HIS A 112 -0.01 1.51 4.21
C HIS A 112 -0.84 0.25 3.92
N PHE A 113 -0.25 -0.92 4.11
CA PHE A 113 -0.91 -2.21 3.96
C PHE A 113 -0.21 -3.30 4.75
N LEU A 114 -0.90 -4.42 4.91
CA LEU A 114 -0.37 -5.68 5.41
C LEU A 114 -0.22 -6.64 4.24
N LEU A 115 0.81 -7.47 4.27
CA LEU A 115 1.01 -8.55 3.31
C LEU A 115 1.18 -9.86 4.07
N ARG A 116 0.46 -10.90 3.65
CA ARG A 116 0.66 -12.24 4.21
C ARG A 116 1.92 -12.87 3.65
N VAL A 117 2.78 -13.33 4.55
CA VAL A 117 4.03 -14.01 4.18
C VAL A 117 3.74 -15.47 3.84
N HIS A 118 4.34 -15.94 2.77
CA HIS A 118 4.33 -17.34 2.39
C HIS A 118 5.76 -17.90 2.33
N GLY A 119 5.94 -19.04 2.97
CA GLY A 119 7.23 -19.72 3.03
C GLY A 119 8.18 -19.18 4.11
N MET A 120 9.38 -19.76 4.15
CA MET A 120 10.34 -19.60 5.25
C MET A 120 11.62 -18.85 4.85
N SER A 121 11.63 -18.18 3.71
CA SER A 121 12.86 -17.53 3.21
C SER A 121 13.39 -16.39 4.08
N MET A 122 12.58 -15.88 5.03
CA MET A 122 12.94 -14.79 5.94
C MET A 122 12.94 -15.23 7.42
N ARG A 123 13.02 -16.53 7.68
CA ARG A 123 12.94 -17.16 9.01
C ARG A 123 13.95 -16.57 10.00
N ASP A 124 15.19 -16.40 9.58
CA ASP A 124 16.28 -15.97 10.46
C ASP A 124 16.23 -14.45 10.75
N ALA A 125 15.38 -13.71 10.02
CA ALA A 125 14.95 -12.35 10.37
C ALA A 125 13.70 -12.31 11.27
N GLY A 126 13.21 -13.46 11.73
CA GLY A 126 12.03 -13.58 12.60
C GLY A 126 10.70 -13.49 11.86
N ILE A 127 10.69 -13.56 10.52
CA ILE A 127 9.48 -13.53 9.69
C ILE A 127 9.19 -14.97 9.23
N LEU A 128 8.04 -15.49 9.64
CA LEU A 128 7.65 -16.89 9.43
C LEU A 128 6.48 -16.99 8.45
N ASP A 129 6.24 -18.20 7.96
CA ASP A 129 5.06 -18.51 7.17
C ASP A 129 3.76 -18.16 7.90
N GLY A 130 2.86 -17.48 7.22
CA GLY A 130 1.59 -17.01 7.78
C GLY A 130 1.65 -15.67 8.51
N ASP A 131 2.82 -15.12 8.81
CA ASP A 131 2.95 -13.79 9.40
C ASP A 131 2.35 -12.71 8.48
N LEU A 132 1.93 -11.60 9.10
CA LEU A 132 1.55 -10.39 8.39
C LEU A 132 2.68 -9.37 8.53
N VAL A 133 3.30 -8.97 7.42
CA VAL A 133 4.25 -7.86 7.43
C VAL A 133 3.53 -6.55 7.18
N ALA A 134 3.79 -5.56 8.03
CA ALA A 134 3.30 -4.20 7.87
C ALA A 134 4.25 -3.45 6.93
N VAL A 135 3.72 -2.86 5.87
CA VAL A 135 4.51 -2.31 4.76
C VAL A 135 4.23 -0.83 4.59
N HIS A 136 5.29 -0.02 4.68
CA HIS A 136 5.27 1.37 4.30
C HIS A 136 5.62 1.49 2.81
N ARG A 137 4.72 2.04 1.99
CA ARG A 137 4.97 2.24 0.55
C ARG A 137 6.09 3.25 0.35
N SER A 138 7.14 2.82 -0.30
CA SER A 138 8.26 3.65 -0.72
C SER A 138 8.99 2.97 -1.86
N THR A 139 9.40 3.73 -2.85
CA THR A 139 10.35 3.30 -3.88
C THR A 139 11.79 3.69 -3.52
N ASP A 140 11.97 4.60 -2.56
CA ASP A 140 13.28 4.97 -2.02
C ASP A 140 13.64 3.99 -0.90
N VAL A 141 14.51 3.03 -1.22
CA VAL A 141 14.95 1.99 -0.29
C VAL A 141 16.46 1.97 -0.18
N ARG A 142 16.95 1.54 0.97
CA ARG A 142 18.37 1.48 1.29
C ARG A 142 18.83 0.05 1.45
N ASN A 143 20.11 -0.20 1.16
CA ASN A 143 20.72 -1.49 1.42
C ASN A 143 20.47 -1.93 2.87
N ARG A 144 20.21 -3.23 3.05
CA ARG A 144 19.90 -3.91 4.32
C ARG A 144 18.45 -3.76 4.82
N GLN A 145 17.61 -2.93 4.21
CA GLN A 145 16.18 -2.92 4.55
C GLN A 145 15.50 -4.21 4.08
N ILE A 146 14.50 -4.66 4.84
CA ILE A 146 13.58 -5.71 4.39
C ILE A 146 12.48 -5.02 3.59
N ILE A 147 12.28 -5.48 2.37
CA ILE A 147 11.35 -4.87 1.42
C ILE A 147 10.34 -5.89 0.93
N VAL A 148 9.23 -5.38 0.45
CA VAL A 148 8.33 -6.09 -0.45
C VAL A 148 8.68 -5.65 -1.87
N ALA A 149 9.02 -6.61 -2.69
CA ALA A 149 9.36 -6.39 -4.09
C ALA A 149 8.52 -7.30 -4.98
N ARG A 150 8.24 -6.84 -6.19
CA ARG A 150 7.61 -7.61 -7.24
C ARG A 150 8.60 -7.78 -8.38
N LEU A 151 8.86 -9.03 -8.71
CA LEU A 151 9.69 -9.43 -9.83
C LEU A 151 8.79 -10.17 -10.81
N GLU A 152 8.58 -9.59 -11.99
CA GLU A 152 7.58 -10.08 -12.93
C GLU A 152 6.20 -10.12 -12.25
N ASP A 153 5.65 -11.32 -12.04
CA ASP A 153 4.33 -11.53 -11.45
C ASP A 153 4.37 -12.00 -9.99
N GLU A 154 5.57 -12.18 -9.42
CA GLU A 154 5.73 -12.69 -8.07
C GLU A 154 6.07 -11.59 -7.07
N VAL A 155 5.29 -11.51 -5.99
CA VAL A 155 5.57 -10.65 -4.84
C VAL A 155 6.39 -11.44 -3.82
N THR A 156 7.47 -10.84 -3.36
CA THR A 156 8.37 -11.47 -2.39
C THR A 156 8.83 -10.51 -1.31
N VAL A 157 9.17 -11.06 -0.14
CA VAL A 157 9.77 -10.33 0.99
C VAL A 157 11.23 -10.77 1.08
N LYS A 158 12.15 -9.82 0.96
CA LYS A 158 13.60 -10.09 0.99
C LYS A 158 14.36 -8.93 1.59
N ARG A 159 15.60 -9.17 1.99
CA ARG A 159 16.53 -8.08 2.31
C ARG A 159 17.14 -7.52 1.05
N TYR A 160 17.06 -6.20 0.91
CA TYR A 160 17.53 -5.48 -0.26
C TYR A 160 19.03 -5.21 -0.21
N ARG A 161 19.70 -5.46 -1.32
CA ARG A 161 21.08 -5.02 -1.59
C ARG A 161 21.17 -4.59 -3.05
N GLN A 162 21.77 -3.42 -3.29
CA GLN A 162 22.02 -2.91 -4.63
C GLN A 162 23.47 -2.44 -4.75
N GLU A 163 24.09 -2.76 -5.88
CA GLU A 163 25.38 -2.24 -6.30
C GLU A 163 25.29 -1.88 -7.80
N GLY A 164 25.31 -0.57 -8.10
CA GLY A 164 25.10 -0.09 -9.46
C GLY A 164 23.74 -0.49 -10.02
N HIS A 165 23.73 -1.22 -11.12
CA HIS A 165 22.53 -1.73 -11.79
C HIS A 165 22.09 -3.14 -11.35
N LYS A 166 22.83 -3.77 -10.46
CA LYS A 166 22.48 -5.08 -9.92
C LYS A 166 21.81 -4.96 -8.56
N VAL A 167 20.70 -5.64 -8.41
CA VAL A 167 19.98 -5.80 -7.15
C VAL A 167 20.01 -7.27 -6.74
N TRP A 168 20.26 -7.52 -5.47
CA TRP A 168 20.09 -8.82 -4.84
C TRP A 168 18.96 -8.76 -3.84
N LEU A 169 17.99 -9.64 -4.02
CA LEU A 169 16.93 -9.90 -3.06
C LEU A 169 17.39 -11.06 -2.19
N MET A 170 17.98 -10.71 -1.04
CA MET A 170 18.65 -11.65 -0.14
C MET A 170 17.65 -12.34 0.78
N PRO A 171 17.58 -13.66 0.83
CA PRO A 171 16.84 -14.37 1.87
C PRO A 171 17.53 -14.23 3.23
N GLU A 172 16.80 -14.41 4.29
CA GLU A 172 17.28 -14.60 5.65
C GLU A 172 16.96 -16.06 6.08
N ASN A 173 17.48 -16.99 5.32
CA ASN A 173 17.45 -18.43 5.56
C ASN A 173 18.45 -19.10 4.60
N VAL A 174 19.38 -19.86 5.16
CA VAL A 174 20.47 -20.53 4.41
C VAL A 174 19.98 -21.59 3.43
N GLU A 175 18.74 -22.03 3.53
CA GLU A 175 18.13 -23.00 2.62
C GLU A 175 17.64 -22.37 1.30
N PHE A 176 17.74 -21.05 1.16
CA PHE A 176 17.27 -20.31 0.00
C PHE A 176 18.42 -19.52 -0.64
N ASP A 177 18.44 -19.48 -1.96
CA ASP A 177 19.42 -18.71 -2.71
C ASP A 177 18.98 -17.24 -2.89
N PRO A 178 19.93 -16.29 -2.95
CA PRO A 178 19.65 -14.91 -3.34
C PRO A 178 19.13 -14.84 -4.77
N ILE A 179 18.17 -13.93 -5.01
CA ILE A 179 17.68 -13.61 -6.35
C ILE A 179 18.46 -12.41 -6.87
N GLU A 180 19.28 -12.60 -7.89
CA GLU A 180 19.99 -11.51 -8.59
C GLU A 180 19.12 -10.97 -9.72
N VAL A 181 18.99 -9.64 -9.79
CA VAL A 181 18.24 -8.91 -10.80
C VAL A 181 19.14 -7.84 -11.42
N ASP A 182 19.40 -7.92 -12.71
CA ASP A 182 20.01 -6.83 -13.47
C ASP A 182 18.90 -5.89 -13.97
N LEU A 183 18.86 -4.66 -13.44
CA LEU A 183 17.83 -3.67 -13.76
C LEU A 183 17.83 -3.19 -15.22
N ARG A 184 18.86 -3.58 -16.01
CA ARG A 184 18.90 -3.31 -17.46
C ARG A 184 18.14 -4.35 -18.26
N GLU A 185 17.91 -5.53 -17.68
CA GLU A 185 17.34 -6.70 -18.36
C GLU A 185 15.98 -7.11 -17.81
N ARG A 186 15.74 -6.86 -16.52
CA ARG A 186 14.51 -7.28 -15.83
C ARG A 186 13.93 -6.14 -15.01
N GLU A 187 12.62 -6.03 -15.07
CA GLU A 187 11.88 -5.05 -14.26
C GLU A 187 11.73 -5.55 -12.81
N LEU A 188 12.12 -4.72 -11.86
CA LEU A 188 11.92 -4.94 -10.44
C LEU A 188 11.11 -3.77 -9.89
N THR A 189 9.93 -4.05 -9.36
CA THR A 189 9.09 -3.05 -8.70
C THR A 189 9.26 -3.17 -7.18
N ILE A 190 9.65 -2.08 -6.53
CA ILE A 190 9.66 -1.99 -5.07
C ILE A 190 8.28 -1.53 -4.62
N GLU A 191 7.58 -2.37 -3.88
CA GLU A 191 6.25 -2.06 -3.34
C GLU A 191 6.30 -1.32 -2.00
N GLY A 192 7.37 -1.54 -1.22
CA GLY A 192 7.61 -0.81 0.02
C GLY A 192 8.59 -1.47 0.97
N VAL A 193 8.79 -0.81 2.11
CA VAL A 193 9.66 -1.26 3.21
C VAL A 193 8.82 -1.92 4.29
N VAL A 194 9.28 -3.05 4.80
CA VAL A 194 8.68 -3.72 5.96
C VAL A 194 9.04 -2.93 7.22
N VAL A 195 8.02 -2.47 7.93
CA VAL A 195 8.13 -1.64 9.14
C VAL A 195 7.68 -2.36 10.41
N GLY A 196 7.12 -3.56 10.26
CA GLY A 196 6.73 -4.40 11.39
C GLY A 196 6.23 -5.77 10.96
N VAL A 197 6.11 -6.66 11.94
CA VAL A 197 5.58 -8.02 11.78
C VAL A 197 4.49 -8.24 12.82
N LEU A 198 3.37 -8.79 12.37
CA LEU A 198 2.24 -9.14 13.21
C LEU A 198 2.03 -10.67 13.12
N ARG A 199 1.86 -11.29 14.27
CA ARG A 199 1.60 -12.75 14.36
C ARG A 199 0.44 -12.98 15.31
N ASP A 200 -0.60 -13.64 14.81
CA ASP A 200 -1.83 -13.89 15.56
C ASP A 200 -1.77 -15.17 16.40
N ARG A 201 -0.76 -16.02 16.13
CA ARG A 201 -0.59 -17.29 16.82
C ARG A 201 0.83 -17.46 17.33
N VAL A 202 0.94 -17.68 18.61
CA VAL A 202 2.15 -18.26 19.18
C VAL A 202 1.98 -19.78 19.06
N SER A 203 2.77 -20.41 18.19
CA SER A 203 2.78 -21.89 18.11
C SER A 203 3.19 -22.43 19.46
N SER A 204 2.23 -22.99 20.20
CA SER A 204 2.55 -23.87 21.32
C SER A 204 3.16 -25.14 20.72
N GLN A 205 4.47 -25.32 20.93
CA GLN A 205 5.15 -26.59 20.72
C GLN A 205 4.64 -27.64 21.70
#